data_9f53c7be318fe98b30b28e60bcc8fcae
#
_entry.id   9f53c7be318fe98b30b28e60bcc8fcae
#
_cell.length_a   1.000
_cell.length_b   1.000
_cell.length_c   1.000
_cell.angle_alpha   90.00
_cell.angle_beta   90.00
_cell.angle_gamma   90.00
#
_symmetry.space_group_name_H-M   'P 1'
#
loop_
_entity.id
_entity.type
_entity.pdbx_description
1 polymer ?
#
loop_
_entity_poly.entity_id
_entity_poly.type
_entity_poly.pdbx_seq_one_letter_code
_entity_poly.pdbx_strand_id
1 'polypeptide(L)'
;MPNTPIPSEHPHDGALSPCKLTDWTFTRYHTPGKSEYAVVYGTVAQDGSGRFAAGSRIRTSPVTRWAAPLAHTHNSVYCLPEGAGCFCDLPAALQPAIDSLGIEPAEAAVILQNAFMQPAHTLPETACFGVPVMRPAGQGDYPVVMEYHIAELPFYPFWRDSSIGSAKSLIDGQAAVFLHDWNAFCRRFVRTGRHRGQIGHTGDKSADGQYSYFGLPIVHTSEQDNAPAISEADIAKLPFYTYWHTACASDAHWLADGSHTVNLADWEAFCQRLVLTGR
;
A
#
# COMPACT_ATOMS: atom_id res chain seq x y z
N MET A 1 52.77 -41.20 8.93
CA MET A 1 51.77 -40.29 8.43
C MET A 1 51.07 -39.67 9.62
N PRO A 2 51.21 -38.37 9.91
CA PRO A 2 50.57 -37.75 11.05
C PRO A 2 49.11 -37.40 10.70
N ASN A 3 48.22 -37.78 11.61
CA ASN A 3 46.80 -37.43 11.61
C ASN A 3 46.64 -35.90 11.80
N THR A 4 46.09 -35.23 10.79
CA THR A 4 45.64 -33.86 10.92
C THR A 4 44.29 -33.85 11.62
N PRO A 5 44.08 -33.09 12.73
CA PRO A 5 42.79 -32.99 13.37
C PRO A 5 41.83 -32.15 12.52
N ILE A 6 40.65 -32.69 12.30
CA ILE A 6 39.51 -31.97 11.68
C ILE A 6 39.11 -30.83 12.62
N PRO A 7 38.95 -29.58 12.16
CA PRO A 7 38.44 -28.49 12.95
C PRO A 7 37.01 -28.84 13.37
N SER A 8 36.74 -28.89 14.66
CA SER A 8 35.40 -28.96 15.21
C SER A 8 34.64 -27.69 14.78
N GLU A 9 33.62 -27.89 13.96
CA GLU A 9 32.58 -26.86 13.74
C GLU A 9 31.95 -26.53 15.09
N HIS A 10 32.30 -25.36 15.62
CA HIS A 10 31.55 -24.79 16.75
C HIS A 10 30.17 -24.42 16.23
N PRO A 11 29.09 -24.96 16.77
CA PRO A 11 27.77 -24.43 16.56
C PRO A 11 27.77 -23.03 17.16
N HIS A 12 27.57 -22.02 16.31
CA HIS A 12 27.20 -20.68 16.73
C HIS A 12 25.79 -20.74 17.35
N ASP A 13 25.69 -21.30 18.55
CA ASP A 13 24.52 -21.21 19.41
C ASP A 13 24.48 -19.86 20.16
N GLY A 14 24.64 -18.80 19.42
CA GLY A 14 24.16 -17.49 19.81
C GLY A 14 22.71 -17.38 19.38
N ALA A 15 21.79 -17.93 20.16
CA ALA A 15 20.37 -17.73 19.97
C ALA A 15 20.11 -16.22 19.99
N LEU A 16 20.13 -15.58 18.81
CA LEU A 16 19.77 -14.18 18.65
C LEU A 16 18.37 -14.02 19.22
N SER A 17 18.21 -13.18 20.23
CA SER A 17 16.89 -12.86 20.78
C SER A 17 15.98 -12.44 19.65
N PRO A 18 14.77 -13.02 19.53
CA PRO A 18 13.85 -12.70 18.44
C PRO A 18 13.52 -11.20 18.46
N CYS A 19 13.36 -10.61 17.27
CA CYS A 19 12.88 -9.24 17.15
C CYS A 19 11.43 -9.18 17.66
N LYS A 20 11.17 -8.39 18.70
CA LYS A 20 9.83 -8.23 19.29
C LYS A 20 9.09 -7.12 18.58
N LEU A 21 7.87 -7.42 18.10
CA LEU A 21 6.99 -6.47 17.43
C LEU A 21 5.78 -6.12 18.30
N THR A 22 5.36 -4.88 18.25
CA THR A 22 4.06 -4.38 18.75
C THR A 22 3.23 -3.88 17.57
N ASP A 23 1.94 -3.65 17.80
CA ASP A 23 1.00 -3.17 16.78
C ASP A 23 1.14 -3.97 15.48
N TRP A 24 1.26 -5.29 15.64
CA TRP A 24 1.54 -6.16 14.52
C TRP A 24 0.24 -6.61 13.82
N THR A 25 0.34 -6.78 12.50
CA THR A 25 -0.68 -7.40 11.66
C THR A 25 -0.07 -8.58 10.92
N PHE A 26 -0.56 -9.79 11.21
CA PHE A 26 -0.23 -10.99 10.47
C PHE A 26 -1.15 -11.07 9.24
N THR A 27 -0.60 -10.74 8.09
CA THR A 27 -1.35 -10.61 6.85
C THR A 27 -1.14 -11.82 5.97
N ARG A 28 -2.22 -12.56 5.66
CA ARG A 28 -2.22 -13.60 4.64
C ARG A 28 -2.60 -12.98 3.29
N TYR A 29 -1.76 -13.21 2.32
CA TYR A 29 -2.00 -12.79 0.94
C TYR A 29 -2.44 -13.98 0.11
N HIS A 30 -3.56 -13.84 -0.56
CA HIS A 30 -4.13 -14.88 -1.41
C HIS A 30 -4.17 -14.45 -2.87
N THR A 31 -3.94 -15.43 -3.75
CA THR A 31 -4.14 -15.32 -5.19
C THR A 31 -4.97 -16.52 -5.62
N PRO A 32 -6.09 -16.33 -6.32
CA PRO A 32 -6.89 -17.45 -6.79
C PRO A 32 -6.05 -18.50 -7.54
N GLY A 33 -6.16 -19.77 -7.11
CA GLY A 33 -5.44 -20.89 -7.72
C GLY A 33 -3.95 -20.98 -7.42
N LYS A 34 -3.41 -20.16 -6.52
CA LYS A 34 -2.00 -20.21 -6.07
C LYS A 34 -1.89 -20.46 -4.57
N SER A 35 -0.68 -20.84 -4.15
CA SER A 35 -0.37 -20.97 -2.71
C SER A 35 -0.41 -19.61 -2.04
N GLU A 36 -1.07 -19.56 -0.89
CA GLU A 36 -1.07 -18.40 -0.01
C GLU A 36 0.31 -18.23 0.64
N TYR A 37 0.64 -16.98 0.96
CA TYR A 37 1.79 -16.68 1.79
C TYR A 37 1.41 -15.61 2.81
N ALA A 38 2.16 -15.55 3.90
CA ALA A 38 1.92 -14.57 4.95
C ALA A 38 3.16 -13.73 5.21
N VAL A 39 2.95 -12.49 5.60
CA VAL A 39 3.97 -11.58 6.12
C VAL A 39 3.45 -10.92 7.40
N VAL A 40 4.35 -10.38 8.21
CA VAL A 40 3.98 -9.59 9.38
C VAL A 40 4.39 -8.14 9.15
N TYR A 41 3.47 -7.24 9.37
CA TYR A 41 3.73 -5.82 9.55
C TYR A 41 3.74 -5.53 11.05
N GLY A 42 4.62 -4.66 11.51
CA GLY A 42 4.66 -4.35 12.94
C GLY A 42 5.67 -3.27 13.29
N THR A 43 5.53 -2.71 14.47
CA THR A 43 6.47 -1.74 15.02
C THR A 43 7.50 -2.48 15.88
N VAL A 44 8.76 -2.23 15.65
CA VAL A 44 9.86 -2.84 16.42
C VAL A 44 9.84 -2.30 17.84
N ALA A 45 9.54 -3.15 18.80
CA ALA A 45 9.67 -2.82 20.22
C ALA A 45 11.10 -3.06 20.71
N GLN A 46 11.69 -4.17 20.27
CA GLN A 46 13.07 -4.55 20.63
C GLN A 46 13.64 -5.45 19.53
N ASP A 47 14.85 -5.22 19.11
CA ASP A 47 15.61 -6.08 18.21
C ASP A 47 16.95 -6.44 18.83
N GLY A 48 17.09 -7.67 19.30
CA GLY A 48 18.35 -8.17 19.88
C GLY A 48 19.48 -8.31 18.86
N SER A 49 19.17 -8.30 17.56
CA SER A 49 20.17 -8.32 16.47
C SER A 49 20.70 -6.94 16.08
N GLY A 50 20.04 -5.87 16.52
CA GLY A 50 20.42 -4.49 16.23
C GLY A 50 20.20 -4.06 14.75
N ARG A 51 19.44 -4.83 13.95
CA ARG A 51 19.15 -4.51 12.55
C ARG A 51 18.13 -3.39 12.40
N PHE A 52 17.23 -3.28 13.35
CA PHE A 52 16.13 -2.33 13.30
C PHE A 52 16.14 -1.46 14.56
N ALA A 53 15.92 -0.17 14.36
CA ALA A 53 15.73 0.74 15.49
C ALA A 53 14.36 0.51 16.15
N ALA A 54 14.29 0.64 17.48
CA ALA A 54 13.00 0.64 18.18
C ALA A 54 12.10 1.75 17.64
N GLY A 55 10.81 1.48 17.51
CA GLY A 55 9.83 2.37 16.90
C GLY A 55 9.76 2.31 15.36
N SER A 56 10.68 1.60 14.68
CA SER A 56 10.62 1.45 13.23
C SER A 56 9.44 0.57 12.82
N ARG A 57 8.65 1.02 11.85
CA ARG A 57 7.65 0.18 11.19
C ARG A 57 8.33 -0.71 10.16
N ILE A 58 8.12 -2.00 10.24
CA ILE A 58 8.73 -2.98 9.33
C ILE A 58 7.69 -3.94 8.73
N ARG A 59 8.04 -4.50 7.58
CA ARG A 59 7.41 -5.69 7.01
C ARG A 59 8.44 -6.82 6.98
N THR A 60 8.05 -8.01 7.40
CA THR A 60 8.93 -9.19 7.34
C THR A 60 9.02 -9.77 5.93
N SER A 61 10.01 -10.61 5.68
CA SER A 61 9.94 -11.59 4.59
C SER A 61 8.82 -12.61 4.86
N PRO A 62 8.41 -13.40 3.85
CA PRO A 62 7.35 -14.38 4.03
C PRO A 62 7.59 -15.30 5.22
N VAL A 63 6.53 -15.54 5.98
CA VAL A 63 6.52 -16.45 7.13
C VAL A 63 6.56 -17.88 6.62
N THR A 64 7.55 -18.63 7.05
CA THR A 64 7.73 -20.06 6.70
C THR A 64 7.09 -20.98 7.73
N ARG A 65 6.99 -20.52 8.99
CA ARG A 65 6.37 -21.26 10.08
C ARG A 65 5.79 -20.29 11.11
N TRP A 66 4.57 -20.57 11.51
CA TRP A 66 3.91 -19.90 12.63
C TRP A 66 3.81 -20.86 13.84
N ALA A 67 4.31 -20.44 14.98
CA ALA A 67 4.18 -21.14 16.26
C ALA A 67 4.05 -20.07 17.35
N ALA A 68 2.83 -19.68 17.67
CA ALA A 68 2.55 -18.58 18.59
C ALA A 68 3.39 -18.66 19.86
N PRO A 69 4.04 -17.57 20.29
CA PRO A 69 4.00 -16.22 19.71
C PRO A 69 5.09 -15.97 18.65
N LEU A 70 5.70 -16.99 18.07
CA LEU A 70 6.84 -16.85 17.17
C LEU A 70 6.45 -16.99 15.69
N ALA A 71 6.85 -16.02 14.88
CA ALA A 71 6.81 -16.07 13.42
C ALA A 71 8.22 -16.27 12.87
N HIS A 72 8.44 -17.42 12.21
CA HIS A 72 9.70 -17.74 11.57
C HIS A 72 9.65 -17.34 10.09
N THR A 73 10.68 -16.67 9.63
CA THR A 73 10.92 -16.39 8.21
C THR A 73 12.23 -17.04 7.77
N HIS A 74 12.61 -16.94 6.52
CA HIS A 74 13.89 -17.49 6.06
C HIS A 74 15.09 -16.90 6.80
N ASN A 75 15.01 -15.65 7.24
CA ASN A 75 16.18 -14.91 7.73
C ASN A 75 16.08 -14.54 9.22
N SER A 76 14.93 -14.75 9.87
CA SER A 76 14.71 -14.19 11.22
C SER A 76 13.54 -14.83 11.93
N VAL A 77 13.56 -14.68 13.25
CA VAL A 77 12.44 -15.03 14.12
C VAL A 77 11.90 -13.76 14.75
N TYR A 78 10.60 -13.59 14.70
CA TYR A 78 9.89 -12.44 15.28
C TYR A 78 8.99 -12.93 16.42
N CYS A 79 9.00 -12.21 17.52
CA CYS A 79 8.08 -12.43 18.64
C CYS A 79 6.89 -11.49 18.48
N LEU A 80 5.69 -12.06 18.42
CA LEU A 80 4.41 -11.38 18.25
C LEU A 80 3.58 -11.59 19.53
N PRO A 81 3.67 -10.71 20.52
CA PRO A 81 2.98 -10.88 21.78
C PRO A 81 1.46 -10.96 21.58
N GLU A 82 0.80 -11.81 22.34
CA GLU A 82 -0.64 -11.94 22.35
C GLU A 82 -1.30 -10.62 22.75
N GLY A 83 -2.42 -10.27 22.11
CA GLY A 83 -3.15 -9.02 22.37
C GLY A 83 -2.51 -7.75 21.81
N ALA A 84 -1.32 -7.83 21.21
CA ALA A 84 -0.63 -6.66 20.63
C ALA A 84 -0.79 -6.54 19.10
N GLY A 85 -1.70 -7.29 18.50
CA GLY A 85 -1.91 -7.26 17.05
C GLY A 85 -3.11 -8.09 16.60
N CYS A 86 -3.24 -8.23 15.28
CA CYS A 86 -4.37 -8.89 14.64
C CYS A 86 -3.96 -9.71 13.42
N PHE A 87 -4.93 -10.44 12.88
CA PHE A 87 -4.80 -11.22 11.65
C PHE A 87 -5.73 -10.64 10.59
N CYS A 88 -5.28 -10.58 9.34
CA CYS A 88 -6.12 -10.21 8.21
C CYS A 88 -5.76 -10.99 6.95
N ASP A 89 -6.69 -11.00 6.01
CA ASP A 89 -6.56 -11.63 4.70
C ASP A 89 -6.73 -10.57 3.61
N LEU A 90 -5.83 -10.53 2.63
CA LEU A 90 -5.84 -9.55 1.56
C LEU A 90 -5.52 -10.17 0.19
N PRO A 91 -6.06 -9.63 -0.92
CA PRO A 91 -5.61 -9.97 -2.26
C PRO A 91 -4.11 -9.67 -2.44
N ALA A 92 -3.35 -10.63 -2.97
CA ALA A 92 -1.90 -10.47 -3.15
C ALA A 92 -1.53 -9.32 -4.09
N ALA A 93 -2.40 -8.99 -5.05
CA ALA A 93 -2.21 -7.87 -5.97
C ALA A 93 -2.18 -6.50 -5.28
N LEU A 94 -2.72 -6.38 -4.07
CA LEU A 94 -2.71 -5.13 -3.28
C LEU A 94 -1.44 -4.94 -2.45
N GLN A 95 -0.64 -6.00 -2.24
CA GLN A 95 0.58 -5.89 -1.43
C GLN A 95 1.51 -4.75 -1.89
N PRO A 96 1.79 -4.55 -3.21
CA PRO A 96 2.65 -3.46 -3.64
C PRO A 96 2.10 -2.07 -3.30
N ALA A 97 0.77 -1.90 -3.28
CA ALA A 97 0.13 -0.66 -2.86
C ALA A 97 0.29 -0.44 -1.36
N ILE A 98 -0.04 -1.43 -0.57
CA ILE A 98 0.10 -1.43 0.89
C ILE A 98 1.54 -1.06 1.30
N ASP A 99 2.53 -1.76 0.73
CA ASP A 99 3.94 -1.54 1.05
C ASP A 99 4.45 -0.15 0.65
N SER A 100 3.99 0.37 -0.50
CA SER A 100 4.54 1.62 -1.05
C SER A 100 3.81 2.88 -0.59
N LEU A 101 2.57 2.73 -0.16
CA LEU A 101 1.71 3.84 0.27
C LEU A 101 1.56 3.92 1.79
N GLY A 102 2.08 2.92 2.52
CA GLY A 102 2.01 2.87 3.98
C GLY A 102 0.59 2.63 4.51
N ILE A 103 -0.27 1.98 3.70
CA ILE A 103 -1.62 1.60 4.15
C ILE A 103 -1.49 0.48 5.17
N GLU A 104 -2.15 0.60 6.31
CA GLU A 104 -2.17 -0.46 7.32
C GLU A 104 -3.01 -1.65 6.82
N PRO A 105 -2.45 -2.89 6.80
CA PRO A 105 -3.16 -4.04 6.24
C PRO A 105 -4.52 -4.34 6.92
N ALA A 106 -4.60 -4.14 8.24
CA ALA A 106 -5.85 -4.34 8.97
C ALA A 106 -6.94 -3.34 8.54
N GLU A 107 -6.56 -2.08 8.33
CA GLU A 107 -7.43 -1.02 7.83
C GLU A 107 -7.87 -1.32 6.39
N ALA A 108 -6.94 -1.73 5.53
CA ALA A 108 -7.25 -2.16 4.17
C ALA A 108 -8.28 -3.28 4.14
N ALA A 109 -8.17 -4.29 5.02
CA ALA A 109 -9.13 -5.38 5.11
C ALA A 109 -10.53 -4.88 5.50
N VAL A 110 -10.62 -3.96 6.46
CA VAL A 110 -11.91 -3.36 6.88
C VAL A 110 -12.52 -2.55 5.72
N ILE A 111 -11.73 -1.74 5.02
CA ILE A 111 -12.21 -0.95 3.88
C ILE A 111 -12.76 -1.87 2.78
N LEU A 112 -12.05 -2.94 2.46
CA LEU A 112 -12.49 -3.90 1.44
C LEU A 112 -13.77 -4.63 1.86
N GLN A 113 -13.86 -5.10 3.10
CA GLN A 113 -15.06 -5.72 3.62
C GLN A 113 -16.27 -4.80 3.52
N ASN A 114 -16.12 -3.54 3.94
CA ASN A 114 -17.19 -2.56 3.89
C ASN A 114 -17.61 -2.22 2.45
N ALA A 115 -16.63 -2.07 1.54
CA ALA A 115 -16.89 -1.70 0.16
C ALA A 115 -17.59 -2.82 -0.64
N PHE A 116 -17.25 -4.07 -0.37
CA PHE A 116 -17.75 -5.21 -1.13
C PHE A 116 -18.72 -6.10 -0.35
N MET A 117 -18.94 -5.81 0.92
CA MET A 117 -19.81 -6.60 1.83
C MET A 117 -19.46 -8.09 1.85
N GLN A 118 -18.18 -8.41 1.64
CA GLN A 118 -17.65 -9.77 1.60
C GLN A 118 -16.32 -9.85 2.36
N PRO A 119 -15.99 -10.99 2.97
CA PRO A 119 -14.66 -11.22 3.53
C PRO A 119 -13.58 -11.01 2.48
N ALA A 120 -12.46 -10.37 2.85
CA ALA A 120 -11.39 -10.02 1.91
C ALA A 120 -10.84 -11.24 1.12
N HIS A 121 -10.81 -12.42 1.72
CA HIS A 121 -10.35 -13.65 1.06
C HIS A 121 -11.30 -14.23 0.00
N THR A 122 -12.56 -13.75 -0.06
CA THR A 122 -13.55 -14.17 -1.07
C THR A 122 -13.64 -13.20 -2.24
N LEU A 123 -12.93 -12.06 -2.16
CA LEU A 123 -12.92 -11.08 -3.24
C LEU A 123 -12.12 -11.60 -4.44
N PRO A 124 -12.51 -11.22 -5.67
CA PRO A 124 -11.66 -11.45 -6.83
C PRO A 124 -10.31 -10.77 -6.62
N GLU A 125 -9.27 -11.29 -7.24
CA GLU A 125 -7.96 -10.64 -7.22
C GLU A 125 -8.10 -9.24 -7.83
N THR A 126 -7.87 -8.21 -7.01
CA THR A 126 -7.96 -6.81 -7.44
C THR A 126 -6.61 -6.11 -7.23
N ALA A 127 -6.27 -5.23 -8.17
CA ALA A 127 -5.16 -4.31 -8.08
C ALA A 127 -5.60 -2.97 -7.47
N CYS A 128 -4.66 -2.01 -7.41
CA CYS A 128 -4.96 -0.64 -6.99
C CYS A 128 -6.19 -0.09 -7.73
N PHE A 129 -6.98 0.70 -7.03
CA PHE A 129 -8.23 1.29 -7.47
C PHE A 129 -9.32 0.25 -7.79
N GLY A 130 -9.28 -0.90 -7.11
CA GLY A 130 -10.27 -1.95 -7.25
C GLY A 130 -10.34 -2.60 -8.63
N VAL A 131 -9.34 -2.40 -9.47
CA VAL A 131 -9.34 -2.92 -10.85
C VAL A 131 -9.12 -4.44 -10.82
N PRO A 132 -10.00 -5.25 -11.43
CA PRO A 132 -9.85 -6.70 -11.48
C PRO A 132 -8.56 -7.13 -12.19
N VAL A 133 -7.86 -8.11 -11.62
CA VAL A 133 -6.68 -8.73 -12.22
C VAL A 133 -7.10 -9.94 -13.03
N MET A 134 -6.69 -9.98 -14.29
CA MET A 134 -6.94 -11.09 -15.20
C MET A 134 -5.67 -11.90 -15.44
N ARG A 135 -5.81 -13.20 -15.64
CA ARG A 135 -4.74 -14.13 -16.00
C ARG A 135 -5.12 -14.88 -17.26
N PRO A 136 -4.80 -14.32 -18.45
CA PRO A 136 -5.19 -14.92 -19.72
C PRO A 136 -4.50 -16.27 -19.93
N ALA A 137 -5.29 -17.28 -20.29
CA ALA A 137 -4.76 -18.59 -20.64
C ALA A 137 -3.87 -18.51 -21.89
N GLY A 138 -2.71 -19.15 -21.87
CA GLY A 138 -1.84 -19.30 -23.06
C GLY A 138 -0.83 -18.16 -23.30
N GLN A 139 -0.82 -17.09 -22.53
CA GLN A 139 0.16 -16.00 -22.67
C GLN A 139 1.21 -15.96 -21.55
N GLY A 140 1.63 -17.12 -21.05
CA GLY A 140 2.43 -17.13 -19.83
C GLY A 140 1.61 -16.58 -18.66
N ASP A 141 1.93 -16.94 -17.44
CA ASP A 141 1.14 -16.59 -16.24
C ASP A 141 1.30 -15.10 -15.83
N TYR A 142 1.32 -14.17 -16.81
CA TYR A 142 1.49 -12.75 -16.55
C TYR A 142 0.13 -12.10 -16.22
N PRO A 143 -0.04 -11.56 -15.00
CA PRO A 143 -1.27 -10.89 -14.63
C PRO A 143 -1.39 -9.54 -15.36
N VAL A 144 -2.60 -9.23 -15.80
CA VAL A 144 -2.96 -8.00 -16.48
C VAL A 144 -4.19 -7.35 -15.87
N VAL A 145 -4.40 -6.07 -16.15
CA VAL A 145 -5.64 -5.35 -15.94
C VAL A 145 -6.19 -4.90 -17.30
N MET A 146 -7.50 -5.02 -17.49
CA MET A 146 -8.13 -4.65 -18.76
C MET A 146 -8.41 -3.15 -18.82
N GLU A 147 -8.16 -2.52 -19.97
CA GLU A 147 -8.35 -1.06 -20.12
C GLU A 147 -9.80 -0.64 -19.86
N TYR A 148 -10.78 -1.46 -20.22
CA TYR A 148 -12.18 -1.13 -19.99
C TYR A 148 -12.54 -1.02 -18.49
N HIS A 149 -11.87 -1.77 -17.60
CA HIS A 149 -12.02 -1.59 -16.16
C HIS A 149 -11.35 -0.29 -15.67
N ILE A 150 -10.21 0.06 -16.26
CA ILE A 150 -9.54 1.33 -15.94
C ILE A 150 -10.41 2.50 -16.41
N ALA A 151 -11.17 2.32 -17.51
CA ALA A 151 -12.06 3.35 -18.06
C ALA A 151 -13.23 3.75 -17.14
N GLU A 152 -13.54 2.91 -16.14
CA GLU A 152 -14.55 3.21 -15.12
C GLU A 152 -14.02 4.16 -14.02
N LEU A 153 -12.69 4.37 -13.93
CA LEU A 153 -12.09 5.19 -12.90
C LEU A 153 -12.27 6.70 -13.18
N PRO A 154 -12.49 7.50 -12.12
CA PRO A 154 -12.75 8.93 -12.27
C PRO A 154 -11.58 9.74 -12.88
N PHE A 155 -10.40 9.16 -12.93
CA PHE A 155 -9.20 9.77 -13.51
C PHE A 155 -8.76 9.10 -14.83
N TYR A 156 -9.63 8.30 -15.48
CA TYR A 156 -9.30 7.60 -16.72
C TYR A 156 -8.74 8.52 -17.84
N PRO A 157 -9.32 9.71 -18.11
CA PRO A 157 -8.76 10.59 -19.13
C PRO A 157 -7.29 10.94 -18.86
N PHE A 158 -6.97 11.22 -17.61
CA PHE A 158 -5.61 11.49 -17.15
C PHE A 158 -4.69 10.28 -17.35
N TRP A 159 -5.14 9.07 -16.97
CA TRP A 159 -4.37 7.85 -17.19
C TRP A 159 -4.15 7.60 -18.68
N ARG A 160 -5.20 7.70 -19.50
CA ARG A 160 -5.11 7.48 -20.95
C ARG A 160 -4.09 8.41 -21.60
N ASP A 161 -4.08 9.68 -21.24
CA ASP A 161 -3.15 10.67 -21.78
C ASP A 161 -1.71 10.46 -21.28
N SER A 162 -1.56 9.84 -20.10
CA SER A 162 -0.27 9.57 -19.48
C SER A 162 0.37 8.26 -19.87
N SER A 163 -0.43 7.25 -20.10
CA SER A 163 0.03 5.87 -20.15
C SER A 163 0.46 5.43 -21.53
N ILE A 164 0.21 6.30 -22.56
CA ILE A 164 1.02 6.16 -23.68
C ILE A 164 1.36 4.75 -24.16
N GLY A 165 0.75 4.35 -25.13
CA GLY A 165 1.05 3.34 -26.15
C GLY A 165 2.01 2.17 -25.94
N SER A 166 2.92 2.25 -25.00
CA SER A 166 3.98 1.27 -24.81
C SER A 166 3.66 0.09 -23.88
N ALA A 167 2.57 0.18 -23.12
CA ALA A 167 2.23 -0.85 -22.11
C ALA A 167 0.97 -1.66 -22.48
N LYS A 168 0.37 -1.42 -23.63
CA LYS A 168 -0.86 -2.10 -24.03
C LYS A 168 -0.55 -3.38 -24.80
N SER A 169 -1.04 -4.49 -24.28
CA SER A 169 -1.12 -5.76 -24.99
C SER A 169 -2.56 -5.95 -25.49
N LEU A 170 -2.76 -6.72 -26.56
CA LEU A 170 -4.09 -7.13 -27.00
C LEU A 170 -4.36 -8.55 -26.50
N ILE A 171 -5.44 -8.69 -25.75
CA ILE A 171 -5.94 -9.96 -25.28
C ILE A 171 -7.37 -10.10 -25.81
N ASP A 172 -7.60 -11.10 -26.64
CA ASP A 172 -8.87 -11.31 -27.32
C ASP A 172 -9.40 -10.04 -28.03
N GLY A 173 -8.48 -9.24 -28.61
CA GLY A 173 -8.78 -8.00 -29.29
C GLY A 173 -9.04 -6.79 -28.37
N GLN A 174 -8.94 -6.97 -27.07
CA GLN A 174 -9.13 -5.89 -26.08
C GLN A 174 -7.80 -5.41 -25.51
N ALA A 175 -7.69 -4.11 -25.28
CA ALA A 175 -6.49 -3.52 -24.71
C ALA A 175 -6.33 -3.94 -23.24
N ALA A 176 -5.12 -4.39 -22.90
CA ALA A 176 -4.73 -4.79 -21.57
C ALA A 176 -3.39 -4.17 -21.18
N VAL A 177 -3.19 -4.00 -19.89
CA VAL A 177 -1.97 -3.44 -19.28
C VAL A 177 -1.38 -4.48 -18.35
N PHE A 178 -0.08 -4.71 -18.38
CA PHE A 178 0.55 -5.60 -17.42
C PHE A 178 0.38 -5.06 -15.99
N LEU A 179 0.11 -5.96 -15.05
CA LEU A 179 -0.14 -5.58 -13.65
C LEU A 179 1.04 -4.78 -13.05
N HIS A 180 2.27 -5.11 -13.40
CA HIS A 180 3.44 -4.38 -12.89
C HIS A 180 3.50 -2.93 -13.39
N ASP A 181 3.09 -2.67 -14.64
CA ASP A 181 3.02 -1.31 -15.21
C ASP A 181 1.88 -0.51 -14.58
N TRP A 182 0.71 -1.16 -14.40
CA TRP A 182 -0.39 -0.57 -13.66
C TRP A 182 0.03 -0.18 -12.24
N ASN A 183 0.65 -1.10 -11.51
CA ASN A 183 1.14 -0.83 -10.15
C ASN A 183 2.21 0.26 -10.12
N ALA A 184 3.08 0.33 -11.12
CA ALA A 184 4.08 1.39 -11.23
C ALA A 184 3.45 2.77 -11.49
N PHE A 185 2.41 2.83 -12.32
CA PHE A 185 1.60 4.03 -12.51
C PHE A 185 0.93 4.44 -11.20
N CYS A 186 0.19 3.52 -10.55
CA CYS A 186 -0.55 3.80 -9.31
C CYS A 186 0.36 4.35 -8.22
N ARG A 187 1.49 3.69 -7.95
CA ARG A 187 2.46 4.16 -6.94
C ARG A 187 2.94 5.58 -7.20
N ARG A 188 3.27 5.89 -8.46
CA ARG A 188 3.70 7.25 -8.81
C ARG A 188 2.56 8.25 -8.68
N PHE A 189 1.38 7.92 -9.21
CA PHE A 189 0.21 8.79 -9.20
C PHE A 189 -0.22 9.12 -7.77
N VAL A 190 -0.38 8.11 -6.92
CA VAL A 190 -0.81 8.30 -5.52
C VAL A 190 0.24 9.07 -4.70
N ARG A 191 1.53 8.90 -5.01
CA ARG A 191 2.58 9.64 -4.32
C ARG A 191 2.72 11.08 -4.78
N THR A 192 2.45 11.39 -6.06
CA THR A 192 2.81 12.69 -6.64
C THR A 192 1.67 13.44 -7.30
N GLY A 193 0.50 12.83 -7.50
CA GLY A 193 -0.62 13.38 -8.27
C GLY A 193 -0.31 13.56 -9.77
N ARG A 194 0.80 13.00 -10.28
CA ARG A 194 1.34 13.30 -11.60
C ARG A 194 1.52 12.07 -12.46
N HIS A 195 1.53 12.26 -13.76
CA HIS A 195 1.96 11.26 -14.73
C HIS A 195 3.40 11.48 -15.22
N ARG A 196 3.93 10.51 -15.98
CA ARG A 196 5.26 10.59 -16.58
C ARG A 196 5.34 11.75 -17.56
N GLY A 197 6.24 12.70 -17.35
CA GLY A 197 6.50 13.83 -18.26
C GLY A 197 5.93 15.18 -17.83
N GLN A 198 5.10 15.26 -16.82
CA GLN A 198 4.80 16.55 -16.21
C GLN A 198 6.02 17.06 -15.44
N ILE A 199 6.86 17.83 -16.13
CA ILE A 199 7.90 18.66 -15.49
C ILE A 199 7.15 19.90 -14.97
N GLY A 200 6.69 19.84 -13.76
CA GLY A 200 6.08 20.98 -13.11
C GLY A 200 6.41 20.89 -11.64
N HIS A 201 7.11 21.87 -11.17
CA HIS A 201 7.61 22.04 -9.81
C HIS A 201 7.87 20.74 -9.08
N THR A 202 9.08 20.30 -9.15
CA THR A 202 9.67 19.43 -8.15
C THR A 202 9.37 20.11 -6.82
N GLY A 203 8.31 19.66 -6.14
CA GLY A 203 8.40 19.64 -4.71
C GLY A 203 9.56 18.71 -4.43
N ASP A 204 10.78 19.19 -4.62
CA ASP A 204 11.91 18.65 -3.91
C ASP A 204 11.40 18.52 -2.50
N LYS A 205 11.55 17.33 -1.93
CA LYS A 205 11.40 17.11 -0.52
C LYS A 205 12.26 18.20 0.15
N SER A 206 11.67 19.37 0.40
CA SER A 206 12.22 20.23 1.42
C SER A 206 12.19 19.38 2.67
N ALA A 207 13.28 19.30 3.38
CA ALA A 207 13.50 18.39 4.50
C ALA A 207 12.43 18.51 5.61
N ASP A 208 11.52 19.48 5.52
CA ASP A 208 10.46 19.79 6.48
C ASP A 208 9.04 19.80 5.88
N GLY A 209 8.86 19.58 4.59
CA GLY A 209 7.53 19.57 3.95
C GLY A 209 6.83 18.22 4.15
N GLN A 210 5.81 18.19 4.97
CA GLN A 210 4.92 17.04 5.05
C GLN A 210 4.00 17.04 3.83
N TYR A 211 3.93 15.91 3.14
CA TYR A 211 3.04 15.69 2.00
C TYR A 211 2.15 14.49 2.26
N SER A 212 0.88 14.62 1.93
CA SER A 212 -0.10 13.55 1.96
C SER A 212 -0.23 12.87 0.59
N TYR A 213 -1.26 12.05 0.43
CA TYR A 213 -1.59 11.36 -0.81
C TYR A 213 -1.66 12.32 -1.99
N PHE A 214 -1.29 11.83 -3.17
CA PHE A 214 -1.23 12.59 -4.44
C PHE A 214 -0.28 13.79 -4.41
N GLY A 215 0.66 13.80 -3.46
CA GLY A 215 1.68 14.84 -3.32
C GLY A 215 1.12 16.19 -2.90
N LEU A 216 -0.02 16.20 -2.22
CA LEU A 216 -0.62 17.43 -1.71
C LEU A 216 0.09 17.90 -0.44
N PRO A 217 0.42 19.21 -0.33
CA PRO A 217 1.05 19.75 0.86
C PRO A 217 0.10 19.74 2.05
N ILE A 218 0.62 19.34 3.22
CA ILE A 218 -0.11 19.45 4.48
C ILE A 218 0.06 20.88 4.99
N VAL A 219 -1.06 21.53 5.28
CA VAL A 219 -1.12 22.86 5.88
C VAL A 219 -1.60 22.75 7.34
N HIS A 220 -1.19 23.67 8.17
CA HIS A 220 -1.63 23.75 9.55
C HIS A 220 -2.52 24.98 9.72
N THR A 221 -3.73 24.78 10.22
CA THR A 221 -4.70 25.87 10.40
C THR A 221 -4.51 26.51 11.76
N SER A 222 -4.26 27.81 11.77
CA SER A 222 -4.01 28.58 13.01
C SER A 222 -5.25 28.73 13.90
N GLU A 223 -6.44 28.48 13.38
CA GLU A 223 -7.70 28.76 14.07
C GLU A 223 -8.29 27.53 14.82
N GLN A 224 -7.83 26.32 14.54
CA GLN A 224 -8.34 25.11 15.17
C GLN A 224 -7.17 24.23 15.65
N ASP A 225 -6.62 24.56 16.80
CA ASP A 225 -5.58 23.77 17.49
C ASP A 225 -4.39 23.33 16.63
N ASN A 226 -4.05 24.09 15.59
CA ASN A 226 -2.97 23.75 14.65
C ASN A 226 -3.16 22.37 13.98
N ALA A 227 -4.40 21.96 13.72
CA ALA A 227 -4.70 20.68 13.12
C ALA A 227 -4.17 20.57 11.67
N PRO A 228 -3.60 19.42 11.28
CA PRO A 228 -3.15 19.21 9.91
C PRO A 228 -4.32 19.09 8.95
N ALA A 229 -4.23 19.76 7.82
CA ALA A 229 -5.28 19.82 6.81
C ALA A 229 -4.71 19.86 5.38
N ILE A 230 -5.58 19.67 4.38
CA ILE A 230 -5.28 19.83 2.95
C ILE A 230 -6.14 20.97 2.40
N SER A 231 -5.54 21.85 1.61
CA SER A 231 -6.29 22.93 0.92
C SER A 231 -7.17 22.35 -0.18
N GLU A 232 -8.45 22.72 -0.23
CA GLU A 232 -9.33 22.34 -1.34
C GLU A 232 -8.82 22.86 -2.68
N ALA A 233 -8.18 24.03 -2.71
CA ALA A 233 -7.58 24.58 -3.93
C ALA A 233 -6.45 23.67 -4.49
N ASP A 234 -5.78 22.91 -3.64
CA ASP A 234 -4.81 21.91 -4.09
C ASP A 234 -5.49 20.61 -4.53
N ILE A 235 -6.54 20.18 -3.83
CA ILE A 235 -7.36 19.04 -4.24
C ILE A 235 -7.99 19.31 -5.62
N ALA A 236 -8.42 20.55 -5.90
CA ALA A 236 -9.02 20.96 -7.18
C ALA A 236 -8.08 20.78 -8.39
N LYS A 237 -6.78 20.66 -8.17
CA LYS A 237 -5.80 20.38 -9.24
C LYS A 237 -5.73 18.90 -9.63
N LEU A 238 -6.36 18.01 -8.84
CA LEU A 238 -6.34 16.57 -9.10
C LEU A 238 -7.36 16.18 -10.17
N PRO A 239 -7.05 15.21 -11.03
CA PRO A 239 -7.90 14.80 -12.14
C PRO A 239 -9.24 14.15 -11.73
N PHE A 240 -9.41 13.85 -10.46
CA PHE A 240 -10.63 13.29 -9.89
C PHE A 240 -11.34 14.24 -8.92
N TYR A 241 -11.03 15.53 -8.94
CA TYR A 241 -11.64 16.54 -8.07
C TYR A 241 -13.17 16.50 -8.07
N THR A 242 -13.79 16.45 -9.25
CA THR A 242 -15.25 16.40 -9.37
C THR A 242 -15.84 15.19 -8.63
N TYR A 243 -15.17 14.05 -8.70
CA TYR A 243 -15.58 12.85 -7.97
C TYR A 243 -15.47 13.05 -6.46
N TRP A 244 -14.31 13.56 -5.99
CA TRP A 244 -14.11 13.86 -4.57
C TRP A 244 -15.13 14.87 -4.06
N HIS A 245 -15.33 15.97 -4.78
CA HIS A 245 -16.29 17.03 -4.42
C HIS A 245 -17.72 16.49 -4.27
N THR A 246 -18.14 15.59 -5.16
CA THR A 246 -19.46 14.97 -5.08
C THR A 246 -19.59 14.02 -3.89
N ALA A 247 -18.50 13.30 -3.56
CA ALA A 247 -18.49 12.31 -2.48
C ALA A 247 -18.32 12.91 -1.08
N CYS A 248 -17.63 14.05 -0.94
CA CYS A 248 -17.14 14.57 0.33
C CYS A 248 -17.46 16.06 0.58
N ALA A 249 -18.30 16.70 -0.24
CA ALA A 249 -18.58 18.15 -0.15
C ALA A 249 -19.14 18.64 1.20
N SER A 250 -19.64 17.73 2.05
CA SER A 250 -20.12 18.06 3.40
C SER A 250 -19.02 18.24 4.44
N ASP A 251 -17.79 17.77 4.16
CA ASP A 251 -16.72 17.64 5.15
C ASP A 251 -15.67 18.76 5.06
N ALA A 252 -15.84 19.70 4.11
CA ALA A 252 -14.93 20.83 3.96
C ALA A 252 -15.21 21.91 5.02
N HIS A 253 -14.18 22.36 5.72
CA HIS A 253 -14.24 23.46 6.68
C HIS A 253 -13.79 24.78 6.02
N TRP A 254 -14.44 25.89 6.39
CA TRP A 254 -14.08 27.23 5.96
C TRP A 254 -13.06 27.81 6.93
N LEU A 255 -12.02 28.44 6.38
CA LEU A 255 -11.12 29.29 7.15
C LEU A 255 -11.60 30.74 7.11
N ALA A 256 -11.10 31.58 8.05
CA ALA A 256 -11.46 32.99 8.14
C ALA A 256 -11.08 33.81 6.88
N ASP A 257 -10.11 33.35 6.12
CA ASP A 257 -9.71 33.94 4.82
C ASP A 257 -10.61 33.53 3.64
N GLY A 258 -11.65 32.72 3.91
CA GLY A 258 -12.55 32.19 2.88
C GLY A 258 -12.00 30.99 2.12
N SER A 259 -10.82 30.48 2.48
CA SER A 259 -10.31 29.25 1.89
C SER A 259 -10.95 28.02 2.55
N HIS A 260 -11.13 26.99 1.76
CA HIS A 260 -11.62 25.70 2.24
C HIS A 260 -10.47 24.78 2.54
N THR A 261 -10.54 24.10 3.67
CA THR A 261 -9.60 23.03 4.02
C THR A 261 -10.35 21.78 4.41
N VAL A 262 -9.71 20.65 4.23
CA VAL A 262 -10.17 19.31 4.60
C VAL A 262 -9.25 18.78 5.66
N ASN A 263 -9.80 18.23 6.72
CA ASN A 263 -9.00 17.56 7.76
C ASN A 263 -8.12 16.48 7.12
N LEU A 264 -6.86 16.40 7.54
CA LEU A 264 -5.91 15.42 6.98
C LEU A 264 -6.40 13.98 7.11
N ALA A 265 -6.98 13.61 8.26
CA ALA A 265 -7.47 12.24 8.48
C ALA A 265 -8.62 11.89 7.54
N ASP A 266 -9.57 12.82 7.30
CA ASP A 266 -10.69 12.62 6.37
C ASP A 266 -10.18 12.49 4.92
N TRP A 267 -9.21 13.33 4.55
CA TRP A 267 -8.55 13.23 3.25
C TRP A 267 -7.85 11.89 3.06
N GLU A 268 -7.07 11.44 4.04
CA GLU A 268 -6.36 10.18 3.99
C GLU A 268 -7.31 8.98 3.93
N ALA A 269 -8.38 8.99 4.72
CA ALA A 269 -9.40 7.95 4.68
C ALA A 269 -10.09 7.86 3.30
N PHE A 270 -10.42 9.01 2.68
CA PHE A 270 -10.92 9.05 1.31
C PHE A 270 -9.89 8.46 0.32
N CYS A 271 -8.63 8.88 0.40
CA CYS A 271 -7.58 8.41 -0.49
C CYS A 271 -7.34 6.90 -0.38
N GLN A 272 -7.27 6.37 0.83
CA GLN A 272 -7.11 4.93 1.06
C GLN A 272 -8.28 4.15 0.45
N ARG A 273 -9.52 4.60 0.70
CA ARG A 273 -10.71 3.98 0.10
C ARG A 273 -10.65 4.01 -1.42
N LEU A 274 -10.34 5.17 -2.02
CA LEU A 274 -10.21 5.32 -3.47
C LEU A 274 -9.13 4.38 -4.05
N VAL A 275 -7.97 4.31 -3.42
CA VAL A 275 -6.84 3.47 -3.89
C VAL A 275 -7.17 1.99 -3.79
N LEU A 276 -7.90 1.57 -2.78
CA LEU A 276 -8.24 0.16 -2.57
C LEU A 276 -9.43 -0.29 -3.41
N THR A 277 -10.40 0.59 -3.65
CA THR A 277 -11.70 0.21 -4.20
C THR A 277 -12.05 0.90 -5.52
N GLY A 278 -11.37 1.97 -5.89
CA GLY A 278 -11.68 2.82 -7.07
C GLY A 278 -12.86 3.79 -6.86
N ARG A 279 -13.39 3.85 -5.62
CA ARG A 279 -14.63 4.60 -5.32
C ARG A 279 -14.69 5.08 -3.88
#